data_339cf103bb80e390e92136e5ebd4c485
#
_entry.id   339cf103bb80e390e92136e5ebd4c485
#
_cell.length_a   1.000
_cell.length_b   1.000
_cell.length_c   1.000
_cell.angle_alpha   90.00
_cell.angle_beta   90.00
_cell.angle_gamma   90.00
#
_symmetry.space_group_name_H-M   'P 1'
#
loop_
_entity.id
_entity.type
_entity.pdbx_description
1 polymer ?
#
loop_
_entity_poly.entity_id
_entity_poly.type
_entity_poly.pdbx_seq_one_letter_code
_entity_poly.pdbx_strand_id
1 'polypeptide(L)'
;MGRPGRPPRVIAGEAGGRRLVVPVGGRVRPTADRVKESVFSALGTRLESARVLDLYAGTGALAVEALSRGAAVAVLVERDREALAAIATNLEATGLGPARVVRGDVDAVLGGPLPPDGPFDLVLADPPYELGDDAVAEVLGRLAAGGWLAPSAVVVIERPAGAVRPPGWVSTWERCYGDTLVWFLQAE
;
A
#
# COMPACT_ATOMS: atom_id res chain seq x y z
N MET A 1 18.17 -1.29 24.75
CA MET A 1 17.33 -0.23 24.11
C MET A 1 17.82 -0.06 22.68
N GLY A 2 17.09 -0.55 21.67
CA GLY A 2 17.42 -0.36 20.27
C GLY A 2 17.30 1.12 19.91
N ARG A 3 18.22 1.63 19.07
CA ARG A 3 18.11 2.99 18.53
C ARG A 3 16.76 3.13 17.82
N PRO A 4 16.02 4.23 18.05
CA PRO A 4 14.82 4.50 17.26
C PRO A 4 15.20 4.49 15.78
N GLY A 5 14.45 3.70 14.98
CA GLY A 5 14.66 3.65 13.53
C GLY A 5 14.54 5.05 12.93
N ARG A 6 15.28 5.32 11.84
CA ARG A 6 15.08 6.58 11.11
C ARG A 6 13.63 6.67 10.65
N PRO A 7 12.98 7.85 10.76
CA PRO A 7 11.64 8.03 10.23
C PRO A 7 11.61 7.68 8.74
N PRO A 8 10.52 7.06 8.26
CA PRO A 8 10.38 6.73 6.85
C PRO A 8 10.46 8.01 6.01
N ARG A 9 10.91 7.85 4.77
CA ARG A 9 11.03 8.96 3.83
C ARG A 9 10.47 8.56 2.47
N VAL A 10 10.10 9.55 1.67
CA VAL A 10 9.85 9.37 0.24
C VAL A 10 11.20 9.07 -0.43
N ILE A 11 11.25 7.97 -1.19
CA ILE A 11 12.51 7.49 -1.79
C ILE A 11 12.86 8.29 -3.05
N ALA A 12 11.85 8.50 -3.93
CA ALA A 12 12.09 9.13 -5.22
C ALA A 12 10.87 9.95 -5.70
N GLY A 13 11.01 10.57 -6.85
CA GLY A 13 9.96 11.40 -7.47
C GLY A 13 9.96 12.83 -6.95
N GLU A 14 8.83 13.51 -7.11
CA GLU A 14 8.65 14.94 -6.83
C GLU A 14 8.95 15.32 -5.37
N ALA A 15 8.54 14.46 -4.42
CA ALA A 15 8.78 14.66 -2.99
C ALA A 15 9.99 13.87 -2.45
N GLY A 16 10.87 13.38 -3.32
CA GLY A 16 12.02 12.56 -2.95
C GLY A 16 12.86 13.17 -1.81
N GLY A 17 13.20 12.34 -0.81
CA GLY A 17 13.96 12.75 0.37
C GLY A 17 13.12 13.34 1.52
N ARG A 18 11.86 13.69 1.33
CA ARG A 18 10.97 14.21 2.40
C ARG A 18 10.72 13.13 3.45
N ARG A 19 10.88 13.53 4.72
CA ARG A 19 10.59 12.66 5.86
C ARG A 19 9.10 12.63 6.13
N LEU A 20 8.60 11.43 6.45
CA LEU A 20 7.20 11.21 6.81
C LEU A 20 7.06 11.09 8.33
N VAL A 21 5.96 11.63 8.84
CA VAL A 21 5.57 11.49 10.24
C VAL A 21 5.03 10.10 10.49
N VAL A 22 5.35 9.54 11.64
CA VAL A 22 4.78 8.29 12.15
C VAL A 22 4.10 8.55 13.49
N PRO A 23 3.03 7.80 13.85
CA PRO A 23 2.41 7.90 15.15
C PRO A 23 3.41 7.68 16.29
N VAL A 24 3.15 8.29 17.44
CA VAL A 24 3.97 8.10 18.64
C VAL A 24 3.88 6.62 19.06
N GLY A 25 5.03 5.94 19.15
CA GLY A 25 5.07 4.49 19.42
C GLY A 25 4.94 3.58 18.20
N GLY A 26 4.70 4.16 17.02
CA GLY A 26 4.71 3.42 15.75
C GLY A 26 6.07 2.78 15.48
N ARG A 27 6.07 1.48 15.18
CA ARG A 27 7.31 0.77 14.85
C ARG A 27 7.72 1.04 13.41
N VAL A 28 8.79 1.78 13.22
CA VAL A 28 9.45 1.87 11.92
C VAL A 28 10.39 0.68 11.78
N ARG A 29 10.09 -0.22 10.84
CA ARG A 29 10.99 -1.34 10.53
C ARG A 29 12.20 -0.82 9.74
N PRO A 30 13.44 -1.12 10.14
CA PRO A 30 14.64 -0.65 9.41
C PRO A 30 14.71 -1.14 7.96
N THR A 31 14.01 -2.24 7.64
CA THR A 31 13.92 -2.85 6.31
C THR A 31 12.89 -2.18 5.41
N ALA A 32 11.93 -1.43 5.98
CA ALA A 32 10.81 -0.85 5.24
C ALA A 32 11.24 0.03 4.06
N ASP A 33 12.26 0.87 4.22
CA ASP A 33 12.75 1.73 3.13
C ASP A 33 13.35 0.91 1.98
N ARG A 34 14.08 -0.19 2.27
CA ARG A 34 14.66 -1.06 1.24
C ARG A 34 13.60 -1.87 0.48
N VAL A 35 12.59 -2.38 1.20
CA VAL A 35 11.46 -3.09 0.61
C VAL A 35 10.71 -2.13 -0.30
N LYS A 36 10.35 -0.96 0.20
CA LYS A 36 9.68 0.09 -0.56
C LYS A 36 10.47 0.49 -1.82
N GLU A 37 11.78 0.76 -1.71
CA GLU A 37 12.63 1.08 -2.85
C GLU A 37 12.60 -0.02 -3.92
N SER A 38 12.72 -1.28 -3.50
CA SER A 38 12.70 -2.41 -4.41
C SER A 38 11.35 -2.61 -5.09
N VAL A 39 10.25 -2.51 -4.33
CA VAL A 39 8.87 -2.58 -4.84
C VAL A 39 8.63 -1.52 -5.90
N PHE A 40 8.90 -0.28 -5.57
CA PHE A 40 8.66 0.84 -6.48
C PHE A 40 9.62 0.88 -7.68
N SER A 41 10.82 0.33 -7.54
CA SER A 41 11.73 0.11 -8.68
C SER A 41 11.21 -0.97 -9.62
N ALA A 42 10.65 -2.06 -9.08
CA ALA A 42 10.07 -3.14 -9.88
C ALA A 42 8.75 -2.72 -10.58
N LEU A 43 7.96 -1.84 -9.98
CA LEU A 43 6.77 -1.24 -10.60
C LEU A 43 7.13 -0.38 -11.81
N GLY A 44 8.24 0.35 -11.76
CA GLY A 44 8.72 1.16 -12.88
C GLY A 44 7.67 2.13 -13.42
N THR A 45 7.45 2.10 -14.73
CA THR A 45 6.49 2.98 -15.45
C THR A 45 5.02 2.68 -15.16
N ARG A 46 4.69 1.57 -14.47
CA ARG A 46 3.31 1.26 -14.07
C ARG A 46 2.71 2.30 -13.10
N LEU A 47 3.54 3.16 -12.54
CA LEU A 47 3.11 4.24 -11.64
C LEU A 47 2.62 5.48 -12.39
N GLU A 48 3.10 5.71 -13.60
CA GLU A 48 2.76 6.90 -14.37
C GLU A 48 1.25 6.92 -14.68
N SER A 49 0.59 7.95 -14.19
CA SER A 49 -0.86 8.16 -14.33
C SER A 49 -1.73 7.03 -13.71
N ALA A 50 -1.18 6.16 -12.88
CA ALA A 50 -1.91 5.07 -12.23
C ALA A 50 -2.91 5.60 -11.20
N ARG A 51 -4.07 4.95 -11.10
CA ARG A 51 -5.02 5.08 -10.01
C ARG A 51 -4.65 4.05 -8.95
N VAL A 52 -4.30 4.51 -7.76
CA VAL A 52 -3.73 3.69 -6.69
C VAL A 52 -4.72 3.53 -5.54
N LEU A 53 -4.89 2.30 -5.06
CA LEU A 53 -5.60 1.98 -3.82
C LEU A 53 -4.58 1.47 -2.81
N ASP A 54 -4.45 2.15 -1.66
CA ASP A 54 -3.57 1.77 -0.56
C ASP A 54 -4.41 1.21 0.59
N LEU A 55 -4.41 -0.10 0.75
CA LEU A 55 -5.13 -0.82 1.79
C LEU A 55 -4.23 -1.01 3.02
N TYR A 56 -4.80 -0.81 4.20
CA TYR A 56 -4.03 -0.79 5.46
C TYR A 56 -2.95 0.31 5.43
N ALA A 57 -3.33 1.51 4.97
CA ALA A 57 -2.41 2.56 4.55
C ALA A 57 -1.44 3.05 5.64
N GLY A 58 -1.74 2.81 6.93
CA GLY A 58 -0.87 3.20 8.04
C GLY A 58 -0.55 4.70 8.01
N THR A 59 0.69 5.05 7.75
CA THR A 59 1.12 6.46 7.63
C THR A 59 0.92 7.05 6.23
N GLY A 60 0.39 6.28 5.29
CA GLY A 60 0.27 6.63 3.87
C GLY A 60 1.59 6.59 3.09
N ALA A 61 2.63 5.95 3.63
CA ALA A 61 3.95 5.98 3.04
C ALA A 61 4.02 5.35 1.64
N LEU A 62 3.21 4.33 1.36
CA LEU A 62 3.15 3.70 0.04
C LEU A 62 2.40 4.58 -0.96
N ALA A 63 1.23 5.11 -0.57
CA ALA A 63 0.46 6.03 -1.41
C ALA A 63 1.24 7.30 -1.74
N VAL A 64 1.91 7.91 -0.74
CA VAL A 64 2.75 9.10 -0.94
C VAL A 64 3.91 8.81 -1.88
N GLU A 65 4.56 7.66 -1.77
CA GLU A 65 5.61 7.24 -2.71
C GLU A 65 5.06 7.08 -4.14
N ALA A 66 3.87 6.46 -4.29
CA ALA A 66 3.22 6.30 -5.60
C ALA A 66 2.90 7.66 -6.23
N LEU A 67 2.29 8.57 -5.48
CA LEU A 67 2.00 9.94 -5.94
C LEU A 67 3.28 10.70 -6.31
N SER A 68 4.34 10.59 -5.49
CA SER A 68 5.64 11.22 -5.76
C SER A 68 6.26 10.73 -7.07
N ARG A 69 5.94 9.52 -7.51
CA ARG A 69 6.42 8.91 -8.76
C ARG A 69 5.46 9.05 -9.94
N GLY A 70 4.42 9.87 -9.81
CA GLY A 70 3.54 10.23 -10.93
C GLY A 70 2.22 9.48 -10.99
N ALA A 71 1.77 8.81 -9.91
CA ALA A 71 0.41 8.29 -9.85
C ALA A 71 -0.60 9.45 -9.98
N ALA A 72 -1.69 9.21 -10.71
CA ALA A 72 -2.71 10.23 -10.98
C ALA A 72 -3.55 10.54 -9.75
N VAL A 73 -3.83 9.52 -8.94
CA VAL A 73 -4.63 9.63 -7.73
C VAL A 73 -4.30 8.48 -6.79
N ALA A 74 -4.43 8.70 -5.48
CA ALA A 74 -4.36 7.65 -4.48
C ALA A 74 -5.59 7.67 -3.57
N VAL A 75 -6.19 6.51 -3.34
CA VAL A 75 -7.22 6.30 -2.31
C VAL A 75 -6.59 5.48 -1.20
N LEU A 76 -6.62 6.01 0.02
CA LEU A 76 -6.00 5.40 1.19
C LEU A 76 -7.09 4.91 2.14
N VAL A 77 -7.09 3.63 2.46
CA VAL A 77 -8.02 3.02 3.43
C VAL A 77 -7.30 2.74 4.74
N GLU A 78 -7.76 3.37 5.81
CA GLU A 78 -7.17 3.22 7.14
C GLU A 78 -8.27 3.36 8.21
N ARG A 79 -8.20 2.58 9.29
CA ARG A 79 -9.16 2.64 10.40
C ARG A 79 -8.61 3.29 11.66
N ASP A 80 -7.31 3.22 11.86
CA ASP A 80 -6.66 3.73 13.06
C ASP A 80 -6.61 5.27 13.07
N ARG A 81 -7.01 5.85 14.19
CA ARG A 81 -7.12 7.33 14.33
C ARG A 81 -5.77 8.03 14.26
N GLU A 82 -4.74 7.44 14.86
CA GLU A 82 -3.41 8.05 14.90
C GLU A 82 -2.73 7.95 13.52
N ALA A 83 -2.91 6.81 12.84
CA ALA A 83 -2.47 6.62 11.47
C ALA A 83 -3.15 7.60 10.50
N LEU A 84 -4.47 7.80 10.63
CA LEU A 84 -5.21 8.81 9.84
C LEU A 84 -4.68 10.24 10.06
N ALA A 85 -4.32 10.60 11.29
CA ALA A 85 -3.70 11.90 11.58
C ALA A 85 -2.31 12.01 10.93
N ALA A 86 -1.52 10.93 10.94
CA ALA A 86 -0.23 10.89 10.26
C ALA A 86 -0.38 10.99 8.73
N ILE A 87 -1.36 10.30 8.12
CA ILE A 87 -1.69 10.44 6.69
C ILE A 87 -1.95 11.90 6.34
N ALA A 88 -2.85 12.57 7.08
CA ALA A 88 -3.20 13.96 6.82
C ALA A 88 -1.96 14.87 6.85
N THR A 89 -1.12 14.73 7.90
CA THR A 89 0.12 15.50 8.03
C THR A 89 1.09 15.21 6.88
N ASN A 90 1.23 13.95 6.46
CA ASN A 90 2.15 13.54 5.40
C ASN A 90 1.70 14.05 4.01
N LEU A 91 0.41 13.98 3.72
CA LEU A 91 -0.16 14.52 2.48
C LEU A 91 -0.01 16.05 2.42
N GLU A 92 -0.31 16.76 3.51
CA GLU A 92 -0.12 18.21 3.61
C GLU A 92 1.35 18.59 3.43
N ALA A 93 2.26 17.93 4.16
CA ALA A 93 3.69 18.21 4.11
C ALA A 93 4.30 17.96 2.73
N THR A 94 3.82 16.99 1.98
CA THR A 94 4.33 16.68 0.64
C THR A 94 3.68 17.51 -0.46
N GLY A 95 2.45 17.97 -0.24
CA GLY A 95 1.67 18.72 -1.24
C GLY A 95 1.28 17.88 -2.45
N LEU A 96 1.45 16.55 -2.37
CA LEU A 96 1.13 15.61 -3.45
C LEU A 96 -0.37 15.30 -3.47
N GLY A 97 -0.90 15.07 -4.64
CA GLY A 97 -2.29 14.68 -4.83
C GLY A 97 -2.70 14.71 -6.29
N PRO A 98 -3.95 14.36 -6.57
CA PRO A 98 -5.06 14.15 -5.63
C PRO A 98 -4.96 12.87 -4.78
N ALA A 99 -5.38 12.99 -3.51
CA ALA A 99 -5.46 11.89 -2.57
C ALA A 99 -6.81 11.92 -1.83
N ARG A 100 -7.42 10.74 -1.68
CA ARG A 100 -8.65 10.55 -0.91
C ARG A 100 -8.39 9.61 0.25
N VAL A 101 -8.72 10.03 1.46
CA VAL A 101 -8.62 9.19 2.66
C VAL A 101 -9.99 8.64 3.02
N VAL A 102 -10.12 7.32 3.08
CA VAL A 102 -11.34 6.60 3.48
C VAL A 102 -11.09 6.00 4.86
N ARG A 103 -11.77 6.54 5.87
CA ARG A 103 -11.73 5.97 7.20
C ARG A 103 -12.63 4.74 7.28
N GLY A 104 -12.07 3.57 7.47
CA GLY A 104 -12.84 2.34 7.60
C GLY A 104 -11.98 1.10 7.72
N ASP A 105 -12.62 0.03 8.10
CA ASP A 105 -12.04 -1.31 7.98
C ASP A 105 -12.02 -1.71 6.50
N VAL A 106 -10.96 -2.39 6.08
CA VAL A 106 -10.75 -2.77 4.66
C VAL A 106 -11.90 -3.63 4.14
N ASP A 107 -12.34 -4.62 4.93
CA ASP A 107 -13.44 -5.50 4.52
C ASP A 107 -14.76 -4.75 4.34
N ALA A 108 -15.06 -3.83 5.25
CA ALA A 108 -16.26 -3.01 5.17
C ALA A 108 -16.22 -2.06 3.96
N VAL A 109 -15.05 -1.47 3.67
CA VAL A 109 -14.87 -0.57 2.52
C VAL A 109 -15.01 -1.34 1.22
N LEU A 110 -14.35 -2.50 1.08
CA LEU A 110 -14.43 -3.33 -0.12
C LEU A 110 -15.81 -3.97 -0.34
N GLY A 111 -16.60 -4.12 0.74
CA GLY A 111 -18.00 -4.54 0.65
C GLY A 111 -18.97 -3.42 0.25
N GLY A 112 -18.50 -2.19 0.21
CA GLY A 112 -19.27 -1.00 -0.18
C GLY A 112 -19.16 -0.66 -1.67
N PRO A 113 -19.70 0.49 -2.07
CA PRO A 113 -19.63 0.95 -3.45
C PRO A 113 -18.20 1.37 -3.83
N LEU A 114 -17.84 1.11 -5.08
CA LEU A 114 -16.59 1.59 -5.66
C LEU A 114 -16.53 3.13 -5.60
N PRO A 115 -15.44 3.74 -5.09
CA PRO A 115 -15.28 5.18 -5.10
C PRO A 115 -15.12 5.72 -6.54
N PRO A 116 -15.42 7.00 -6.79
CA PRO A 116 -15.36 7.58 -8.12
C PRO A 116 -13.94 7.56 -8.74
N ASP A 117 -12.92 7.40 -7.90
CA ASP A 117 -11.52 7.31 -8.33
C ASP A 117 -11.12 5.93 -8.88
N GLY A 118 -11.98 4.90 -8.71
CA GLY A 118 -11.76 3.56 -9.24
C GLY A 118 -12.34 3.35 -10.66
N PRO A 119 -12.15 2.17 -11.25
CA PRO A 119 -11.35 1.06 -10.75
C PRO A 119 -9.85 1.39 -10.75
N PHE A 120 -9.04 0.61 -9.98
CA PHE A 120 -7.64 0.92 -9.70
C PHE A 120 -6.68 0.08 -10.54
N ASP A 121 -5.61 0.73 -11.00
CA ASP A 121 -4.54 0.11 -11.78
C ASP A 121 -3.51 -0.58 -10.89
N LEU A 122 -3.34 -0.06 -9.67
CA LEU A 122 -2.43 -0.57 -8.67
C LEU A 122 -3.10 -0.62 -7.30
N VAL A 123 -3.03 -1.76 -6.64
CA VAL A 123 -3.39 -1.92 -5.23
C VAL A 123 -2.13 -2.21 -4.43
N LEU A 124 -1.91 -1.43 -3.37
CA LEU A 124 -0.84 -1.63 -2.39
C LEU A 124 -1.48 -2.12 -1.10
N ALA A 125 -0.90 -3.14 -0.47
CA ALA A 125 -1.42 -3.69 0.78
C ALA A 125 -0.27 -4.16 1.68
N ASP A 126 -0.20 -3.61 2.90
CA ASP A 126 0.66 -4.09 4.00
C ASP A 126 -0.22 -4.47 5.20
N PRO A 127 -0.98 -5.59 5.10
CA PRO A 127 -1.88 -5.99 6.16
C PRO A 127 -1.13 -6.35 7.44
N PRO A 128 -1.77 -6.23 8.64
CA PRO A 128 -1.19 -6.67 9.88
C PRO A 128 -0.74 -8.13 9.81
N TYR A 129 0.39 -8.48 10.42
CA TYR A 129 0.92 -9.85 10.39
C TYR A 129 0.00 -10.89 11.00
N GLU A 130 -0.87 -10.46 11.92
CA GLU A 130 -1.89 -11.30 12.55
C GLU A 130 -3.01 -11.69 11.58
N LEU A 131 -3.14 -11.00 10.46
CA LEU A 131 -4.13 -11.34 9.44
C LEU A 131 -3.70 -12.62 8.72
N GLY A 132 -4.42 -13.72 8.98
CA GLY A 132 -4.15 -15.03 8.40
C GLY A 132 -4.33 -15.06 6.87
N ASP A 133 -3.80 -16.11 6.23
CA ASP A 133 -3.86 -16.26 4.77
C ASP A 133 -5.29 -16.36 4.24
N ASP A 134 -6.22 -16.98 4.99
CA ASP A 134 -7.63 -17.06 4.62
C ASP A 134 -8.30 -15.67 4.56
N ALA A 135 -8.04 -14.83 5.55
CA ALA A 135 -8.57 -13.46 5.56
C ALA A 135 -7.99 -12.61 4.43
N VAL A 136 -6.70 -12.79 4.11
CA VAL A 136 -6.09 -12.16 2.93
C VAL A 136 -6.73 -12.65 1.64
N ALA A 137 -7.02 -13.94 1.52
CA ALA A 137 -7.71 -14.49 0.36
C ALA A 137 -9.12 -13.90 0.20
N GLU A 138 -9.85 -13.67 1.30
CA GLU A 138 -11.15 -12.99 1.27
C GLU A 138 -11.04 -11.55 0.77
N VAL A 139 -10.07 -10.76 1.28
CA VAL A 139 -9.83 -9.39 0.82
C VAL A 139 -9.54 -9.36 -0.68
N LEU A 140 -8.65 -10.22 -1.16
CA LEU A 140 -8.30 -10.32 -2.57
C LEU A 140 -9.51 -10.78 -3.41
N GLY A 141 -10.31 -11.71 -2.90
CA GLY A 141 -11.56 -12.13 -3.54
C GLY A 141 -12.56 -10.99 -3.70
N ARG A 142 -12.71 -10.13 -2.69
CA ARG A 142 -13.55 -8.91 -2.76
C ARG A 142 -13.03 -7.90 -3.77
N LEU A 143 -11.71 -7.69 -3.85
CA LEU A 143 -11.11 -6.84 -4.87
C LEU A 143 -11.44 -7.33 -6.29
N ALA A 144 -11.29 -8.62 -6.55
CA ALA A 144 -11.55 -9.20 -7.85
C ALA A 144 -13.04 -9.18 -8.22
N ALA A 145 -13.92 -9.59 -7.29
CA ALA A 145 -15.37 -9.68 -7.54
C ALA A 145 -16.08 -8.32 -7.50
N GLY A 146 -15.57 -7.35 -6.74
CA GLY A 146 -16.22 -6.06 -6.48
C GLY A 146 -15.99 -4.99 -7.56
N GLY A 147 -15.28 -5.30 -8.64
CA GLY A 147 -14.98 -4.35 -9.70
C GLY A 147 -13.94 -3.28 -9.30
N TRP A 148 -13.18 -3.55 -8.25
CA TRP A 148 -12.14 -2.62 -7.74
C TRP A 148 -10.92 -2.54 -8.64
N LEU A 149 -10.66 -3.57 -9.45
CA LEU A 149 -9.48 -3.71 -10.27
C LEU A 149 -9.74 -3.27 -11.72
N ALA A 150 -8.87 -2.44 -12.25
CA ALA A 150 -8.82 -2.15 -13.68
C ALA A 150 -8.29 -3.38 -14.46
N PRO A 151 -8.54 -3.48 -15.77
CA PRO A 151 -7.91 -4.51 -16.59
C PRO A 151 -6.39 -4.48 -16.42
N SER A 152 -5.78 -5.65 -16.19
CA SER A 152 -4.33 -5.80 -15.96
C SER A 152 -3.80 -5.12 -14.68
N ALA A 153 -4.67 -4.81 -13.73
CA ALA A 153 -4.27 -4.27 -12.43
C ALA A 153 -3.27 -5.19 -11.72
N VAL A 154 -2.38 -4.58 -10.96
CA VAL A 154 -1.41 -5.29 -10.11
C VAL A 154 -1.74 -5.04 -8.65
N VAL A 155 -1.79 -6.10 -7.86
CA VAL A 155 -1.87 -6.04 -6.40
C VAL A 155 -0.50 -6.34 -5.82
N VAL A 156 0.11 -5.37 -5.17
CA VAL A 156 1.35 -5.54 -4.40
C VAL A 156 0.97 -5.79 -2.95
N ILE A 157 1.35 -6.93 -2.43
CA ILE A 157 1.03 -7.30 -1.05
C ILE A 157 2.27 -7.76 -0.28
N GLU A 158 2.44 -7.23 0.94
CA GLU A 158 3.44 -7.68 1.90
C GLU A 158 2.86 -8.75 2.81
N ARG A 159 3.61 -9.85 2.99
CA ARG A 159 3.23 -10.97 3.87
C ARG A 159 4.42 -11.45 4.69
N PRO A 160 4.20 -12.18 5.78
CA PRO A 160 5.27 -12.95 6.43
C PRO A 160 5.89 -13.97 5.48
N ALA A 161 7.20 -14.21 5.62
CA ALA A 161 7.85 -15.30 4.92
C ALA A 161 7.17 -16.64 5.25
N GLY A 162 6.87 -17.44 4.22
CA GLY A 162 6.14 -18.71 4.36
C GLY A 162 4.62 -18.59 4.22
N ALA A 163 4.07 -17.40 4.00
CA ALA A 163 2.66 -17.23 3.64
C ALA A 163 2.31 -18.01 2.36
N VAL A 164 1.06 -18.45 2.29
CA VAL A 164 0.53 -19.19 1.15
C VAL A 164 -0.12 -18.23 0.16
N ARG A 165 0.26 -18.35 -1.11
CA ARG A 165 -0.36 -17.51 -2.16
C ARG A 165 -1.84 -17.87 -2.32
N PRO A 166 -2.74 -16.89 -2.28
CA PRO A 166 -4.16 -17.12 -2.45
C PRO A 166 -4.52 -17.77 -3.81
N PRO A 167 -5.49 -18.69 -3.84
CA PRO A 167 -5.95 -19.28 -5.09
C PRO A 167 -6.61 -18.23 -6.00
N GLY A 168 -6.57 -18.44 -7.34
CA GLY A 168 -7.09 -17.51 -8.34
C GLY A 168 -6.21 -16.27 -8.58
N TRP A 169 -4.96 -16.31 -8.11
CA TRP A 169 -4.00 -15.22 -8.30
C TRP A 169 -2.67 -15.72 -8.83
N VAL A 170 -2.14 -15.09 -9.85
CA VAL A 170 -0.81 -15.36 -10.40
C VAL A 170 0.19 -14.35 -9.87
N SER A 171 1.32 -14.85 -9.35
CA SER A 171 2.45 -13.98 -9.00
C SER A 171 3.28 -13.67 -10.23
N THR A 172 3.35 -12.42 -10.62
CA THR A 172 4.18 -11.95 -11.74
C THR A 172 5.56 -11.47 -11.26
N TRP A 173 5.71 -11.24 -9.98
CA TRP A 173 6.96 -10.92 -9.32
C TRP A 173 6.88 -11.30 -7.84
N GLU A 174 7.99 -11.82 -7.29
CA GLU A 174 8.06 -12.26 -5.91
C GLU A 174 9.45 -12.03 -5.35
N ARG A 175 9.54 -11.56 -4.10
CA ARG A 175 10.81 -11.39 -3.40
C ARG A 175 10.68 -11.46 -1.89
N CYS A 176 11.65 -12.13 -1.25
CA CYS A 176 11.80 -12.16 0.20
C CYS A 176 12.85 -11.15 0.67
N TYR A 177 12.55 -10.46 1.79
CA TYR A 177 13.42 -9.53 2.49
C TYR A 177 13.43 -9.89 3.97
N GLY A 178 14.33 -10.79 4.37
CA GLY A 178 14.31 -11.36 5.72
C GLY A 178 12.98 -12.09 5.96
N ASP A 179 12.21 -11.62 6.93
CA ASP A 179 10.92 -12.21 7.31
C ASP A 179 9.73 -11.64 6.51
N THR A 180 9.97 -10.78 5.53
CA THR A 180 8.93 -10.17 4.69
C THR A 180 8.98 -10.76 3.29
N LEU A 181 7.84 -11.24 2.83
CA LEU A 181 7.59 -11.69 1.46
C LEU A 181 6.73 -10.65 0.75
N VAL A 182 7.11 -10.26 -0.47
CA VAL A 182 6.32 -9.36 -1.31
C VAL A 182 5.93 -10.07 -2.59
N TRP A 183 4.66 -10.01 -2.92
CA TRP A 183 4.12 -10.48 -4.19
C TRP A 183 3.55 -9.33 -5.02
N PHE A 184 3.73 -9.42 -6.33
CA PHE A 184 2.91 -8.71 -7.33
C PHE A 184 1.95 -9.72 -7.91
N LEU A 185 0.66 -9.57 -7.62
CA LEU A 185 -0.39 -10.49 -7.98
C LEU A 185 -1.28 -9.91 -9.07
N GLN A 186 -1.72 -10.75 -9.97
CA GLN A 186 -2.79 -10.46 -10.93
C GLN A 186 -3.88 -11.53 -10.79
N ALA A 187 -5.15 -11.13 -10.91
CA ALA A 187 -6.26 -12.07 -10.94
C ALA A 187 -6.19 -12.93 -12.22
N GLU A 188 -6.52 -14.23 -12.10
CA GLU A 188 -6.60 -15.18 -13.21
C GLU A 188 -7.74 -14.89 -14.16
#